data_17a85e6e5eb252bcf1ce67a60a09a375
#
_entry.id   17a85e6e5eb252bcf1ce67a60a09a375
#
_cell.length_a   1.000
_cell.length_b   1.000
_cell.length_c   1.000
_cell.angle_alpha   90.00
_cell.angle_beta   90.00
_cell.angle_gamma   90.00
#
_symmetry.space_group_name_H-M   'P 1'
#
loop_
_entity.id
_entity.type
_entity.pdbx_description
1 polymer ?
#
loop_
_entity_poly.entity_id
_entity_poly.type
_entity_poly.pdbx_seq_one_letter_code
_entity_poly.pdbx_strand_id
1 'polypeptide(L)'
;MALHIIDVIKYEGGNDTFVWKHGCEDFNNGSQLIVHETQEAVFFANGAIAATFGPGRYTLDSENYIFIKDLKKTLVTGGEYAFHCEVYFINKTVQMALKWGTDSKVRFLEPELGLPLDIGACGELNLAVSDGKKLVTKLVGTSGGVAWAEGGEAFAKSLQSAFRPMISTMVKSHLAQSIRKERLNILEVDEHLLALSADVGAYVSAGFEEYGLTVPEFYITTIVLPEDDPNFRHLRELQTVQVQTRLARAQSEVRAAQAQSEAEITAARRQIEIEKQTTATETERMAAERALMRERLEGERRRVAAQAEADARIYRRELLRLELSLSRMGPGRRIAMLHYPPLDRHCLLYTSPSPRD
;
A
#
# COMPACT_ATOMS: atom_id res chain seq x y z
N MET A 1 -0.93 56.39 -52.35
CA MET A 1 -0.87 55.78 -50.98
C MET A 1 -0.44 54.33 -51.16
N ALA A 2 0.81 53.99 -50.84
CA ALA A 2 1.21 52.62 -50.84
C ALA A 2 0.50 51.92 -49.67
N LEU A 3 -0.23 50.83 -49.95
CA LEU A 3 -0.77 49.97 -48.92
C LEU A 3 0.40 49.36 -48.15
N HIS A 4 0.60 49.78 -46.90
CA HIS A 4 1.53 49.15 -45.99
C HIS A 4 0.96 47.77 -45.65
N ILE A 5 1.42 46.76 -46.30
CA ILE A 5 1.07 45.38 -45.99
C ILE A 5 1.84 45.00 -44.74
N ILE A 6 1.18 45.00 -43.60
CA ILE A 6 1.75 44.48 -42.35
C ILE A 6 1.58 42.97 -42.36
N ASP A 7 2.70 42.23 -42.35
CA ASP A 7 2.67 40.79 -42.24
C ASP A 7 2.37 40.39 -40.80
N VAL A 8 1.56 39.35 -40.64
CA VAL A 8 1.27 38.75 -39.32
C VAL A 8 1.92 37.40 -39.25
N ILE A 9 2.94 37.30 -38.40
CA ILE A 9 3.71 36.10 -38.15
C ILE A 9 3.09 35.40 -36.95
N LYS A 10 2.42 34.28 -37.17
CA LYS A 10 1.79 33.49 -36.13
C LYS A 10 1.93 32.01 -36.44
N TYR A 11 1.71 31.20 -35.41
CA TYR A 11 1.67 29.77 -35.58
C TYR A 11 0.43 29.35 -36.39
N GLU A 12 0.64 28.55 -37.43
CA GLU A 12 -0.42 28.01 -38.30
C GLU A 12 -0.24 26.48 -38.50
N GLY A 13 0.65 25.86 -37.72
CA GLY A 13 0.88 24.43 -37.75
C GLY A 13 -0.14 23.60 -36.98
N GLY A 14 0.02 22.29 -37.02
CA GLY A 14 -0.78 21.33 -36.24
C GLY A 14 -0.38 21.32 -34.76
N ASN A 15 -1.27 20.82 -33.90
CA ASN A 15 -1.04 20.73 -32.45
C ASN A 15 -0.18 19.51 -32.03
N ASP A 16 0.32 18.75 -33.00
CA ASP A 16 1.01 17.47 -32.83
C ASP A 16 2.52 17.54 -33.14
N THR A 17 3.06 18.74 -33.30
CA THR A 17 4.48 18.94 -33.59
C THR A 17 5.18 19.83 -32.58
N PHE A 18 6.44 19.53 -32.27
CA PHE A 18 7.27 20.33 -31.37
C PHE A 18 7.72 21.64 -32.01
N VAL A 19 8.07 21.59 -33.30
CA VAL A 19 8.63 22.70 -34.03
C VAL A 19 7.91 22.84 -35.36
N TRP A 20 7.51 24.07 -35.67
CA TRP A 20 6.94 24.40 -36.93
C TRP A 20 7.66 25.62 -37.54
N LYS A 21 8.19 25.45 -38.74
CA LYS A 21 8.80 26.57 -39.48
C LYS A 21 7.76 27.37 -40.21
N HIS A 22 7.79 28.68 -40.02
CA HIS A 22 6.90 29.59 -40.75
C HIS A 22 7.22 29.57 -42.25
N GLY A 23 6.20 29.56 -43.08
CA GLY A 23 6.38 29.42 -44.55
C GLY A 23 6.99 30.62 -45.26
N CYS A 24 7.00 31.79 -44.62
CA CYS A 24 7.62 33.00 -45.17
C CYS A 24 8.93 33.27 -44.43
N GLU A 25 9.95 33.70 -45.18
CA GLU A 25 11.28 34.02 -44.68
C GLU A 25 11.66 35.52 -44.91
N ASP A 26 10.85 36.23 -45.68
CA ASP A 26 11.02 37.66 -45.94
C ASP A 26 9.91 38.44 -45.32
N PHE A 27 10.19 39.33 -44.39
CA PHE A 27 9.23 40.09 -43.64
C PHE A 27 9.44 41.61 -43.76
N ASN A 28 8.36 42.35 -43.79
CA ASN A 28 8.39 43.78 -43.81
C ASN A 28 8.66 44.38 -42.42
N ASN A 29 9.36 45.51 -42.39
CA ASN A 29 9.59 46.24 -41.16
C ASN A 29 8.22 46.72 -40.59
N GLY A 30 7.96 46.41 -39.29
CA GLY A 30 6.67 46.66 -38.65
C GLY A 30 5.72 45.44 -38.64
N SER A 31 6.14 44.29 -39.15
CA SER A 31 5.39 43.04 -39.06
C SER A 31 5.04 42.69 -37.62
N GLN A 32 3.88 42.06 -37.43
CA GLN A 32 3.37 41.66 -36.10
C GLN A 32 3.70 40.19 -35.85
N LEU A 33 4.44 39.92 -34.77
CA LEU A 33 4.66 38.56 -34.26
C LEU A 33 3.65 38.26 -33.14
N ILE A 34 2.93 37.16 -33.25
CA ILE A 34 2.02 36.67 -32.23
C ILE A 34 2.49 35.31 -31.77
N VAL A 35 2.88 35.22 -30.47
CA VAL A 35 3.31 33.97 -29.81
C VAL A 35 2.29 33.61 -28.73
N HIS A 36 1.69 32.44 -28.80
CA HIS A 36 0.73 31.98 -27.81
C HIS A 36 1.44 31.59 -26.51
N GLU A 37 0.69 31.52 -25.38
CA GLU A 37 1.26 31.19 -24.04
C GLU A 37 1.95 29.82 -23.98
N THR A 38 1.53 28.92 -24.84
CA THR A 38 2.09 27.55 -24.90
C THR A 38 3.31 27.44 -25.83
N GLN A 39 3.75 28.57 -26.43
CA GLN A 39 4.72 28.58 -27.50
C GLN A 39 5.92 29.49 -27.20
N GLU A 40 6.96 29.32 -28.00
CA GLU A 40 8.13 30.17 -28.09
C GLU A 40 8.48 30.35 -29.57
N ALA A 41 8.84 31.56 -30.01
CA ALA A 41 9.30 31.77 -31.35
C ALA A 41 10.79 32.07 -31.39
N VAL A 42 11.52 31.34 -32.26
CA VAL A 42 12.96 31.50 -32.48
C VAL A 42 13.19 32.03 -33.87
N PHE A 43 13.90 33.15 -33.95
CA PHE A 43 14.34 33.78 -35.20
C PHE A 43 15.74 33.28 -35.51
N PHE A 44 15.89 32.68 -36.67
CA PHE A 44 17.13 32.11 -37.15
C PHE A 44 17.57 32.88 -38.42
N ALA A 45 18.74 33.44 -38.37
CA ALA A 45 19.30 34.21 -39.48
C ALA A 45 20.79 34.04 -39.58
N ASN A 46 21.32 34.01 -40.81
CA ASN A 46 22.75 33.84 -41.08
C ASN A 46 23.39 32.62 -40.39
N GLY A 47 22.61 31.56 -40.22
CA GLY A 47 23.11 30.33 -39.58
C GLY A 47 23.17 30.37 -38.05
N ALA A 48 22.56 31.40 -37.40
CA ALA A 48 22.58 31.58 -35.97
C ALA A 48 21.22 32.04 -35.44
N ILE A 49 20.92 31.79 -34.15
CA ILE A 49 19.73 32.35 -33.49
C ILE A 49 19.95 33.83 -33.28
N ALA A 50 19.11 34.63 -33.96
CA ALA A 50 19.16 36.08 -33.89
C ALA A 50 18.34 36.61 -32.67
N ALA A 51 17.16 36.01 -32.39
CA ALA A 51 16.34 36.37 -31.27
C ALA A 51 15.40 35.23 -30.87
N THR A 52 14.89 35.30 -29.64
CA THR A 52 13.88 34.40 -29.11
C THR A 52 12.77 35.23 -28.45
N PHE A 53 11.51 34.89 -28.71
CA PHE A 53 10.35 35.56 -28.16
C PHE A 53 9.48 34.57 -27.38
N GLY A 54 9.20 34.93 -26.14
CA GLY A 54 8.20 34.24 -25.34
C GLY A 54 6.76 34.61 -25.74
N PRO A 55 5.76 34.20 -24.97
CA PRO A 55 4.36 34.54 -25.24
C PRO A 55 4.12 36.03 -25.29
N GLY A 56 3.31 36.49 -26.26
CA GLY A 56 2.96 37.89 -26.42
C GLY A 56 2.75 38.33 -27.87
N ARG A 57 2.50 39.63 -28.03
CA ARG A 57 2.44 40.29 -29.34
C ARG A 57 3.57 41.30 -29.43
N TYR A 58 4.33 41.21 -30.50
CA TYR A 58 5.52 42.03 -30.74
C TYR A 58 5.43 42.70 -32.10
N THR A 59 5.78 44.00 -32.16
CA THR A 59 5.94 44.68 -33.42
C THR A 59 7.42 44.64 -33.82
N LEU A 60 7.71 43.96 -34.92
CA LEU A 60 9.09 43.72 -35.39
C LEU A 60 9.53 44.91 -36.22
N ASP A 61 10.19 45.85 -35.58
CA ASP A 61 10.75 47.00 -36.27
C ASP A 61 12.26 47.16 -35.95
N SER A 62 12.96 47.89 -36.81
CA SER A 62 14.38 48.13 -36.69
C SER A 62 14.77 49.12 -35.60
N GLU A 63 13.78 49.78 -34.97
CA GLU A 63 14.03 50.69 -33.85
C GLU A 63 14.01 49.95 -32.54
N ASN A 64 13.09 48.99 -32.39
CA ASN A 64 12.96 48.19 -31.18
C ASN A 64 13.93 46.97 -31.14
N TYR A 65 14.31 46.43 -32.29
CA TYR A 65 15.13 45.21 -32.35
C TYR A 65 16.40 45.42 -33.19
N ILE A 66 17.55 45.45 -32.50
CA ILE A 66 18.88 45.70 -33.15
C ILE A 66 19.18 44.62 -34.20
N PHE A 67 18.79 43.34 -33.97
CA PHE A 67 19.03 42.26 -34.94
C PHE A 67 18.33 42.50 -36.28
N ILE A 68 17.20 43.21 -36.31
CA ILE A 68 16.52 43.57 -37.56
C ILE A 68 17.32 44.58 -38.39
N LYS A 69 18.13 45.47 -37.76
CA LYS A 69 19.05 46.35 -38.47
C LYS A 69 20.14 45.58 -39.20
N ASP A 70 20.64 44.53 -38.57
CA ASP A 70 21.72 43.72 -39.13
C ASP A 70 21.26 42.78 -40.26
N LEU A 71 19.94 42.47 -40.28
CA LEU A 71 19.31 41.61 -41.30
C LEU A 71 18.83 42.35 -42.54
N LYS A 72 18.94 43.68 -42.58
CA LYS A 72 18.52 44.45 -43.73
C LYS A 72 19.28 44.07 -44.97
N LYS A 73 18.67 43.25 -45.82
CA LYS A 73 19.03 43.20 -47.24
C LYS A 73 18.39 44.40 -47.87
N THR A 74 19.22 45.26 -48.42
CA THR A 74 18.78 46.41 -49.19
C THR A 74 18.19 45.93 -50.52
N LEU A 75 16.97 45.45 -50.50
CA LEU A 75 16.14 45.32 -51.69
C LEU A 75 15.35 46.61 -51.82
N VAL A 76 15.94 47.58 -52.47
CA VAL A 76 15.32 48.83 -52.83
C VAL A 76 14.32 48.56 -53.95
N THR A 77 13.09 48.21 -53.56
CA THR A 77 11.95 48.31 -54.43
C THR A 77 10.90 49.12 -53.68
N GLY A 78 10.85 50.43 -53.91
CA GLY A 78 9.79 51.28 -53.37
C GLY A 78 9.96 51.85 -51.96
N GLY A 79 11.15 51.82 -51.36
CA GLY A 79 11.42 52.48 -50.07
C GLY A 79 11.03 51.71 -48.80
N GLU A 80 10.60 50.49 -48.90
CA GLU A 80 10.34 49.59 -47.76
C GLU A 80 11.50 48.64 -47.48
N TYR A 81 11.86 48.53 -46.18
CA TYR A 81 12.91 47.65 -45.73
C TYR A 81 12.32 46.30 -45.36
N ALA A 82 12.67 45.24 -46.09
CA ALA A 82 12.42 43.86 -45.73
C ALA A 82 13.63 43.22 -45.03
N PHE A 83 13.42 42.32 -44.13
CA PHE A 83 14.46 41.53 -43.54
C PHE A 83 14.21 40.02 -43.77
N HIS A 84 15.29 39.27 -43.94
CA HIS A 84 15.22 37.83 -44.20
C HIS A 84 15.64 37.03 -42.96
N CYS A 85 14.73 36.18 -42.48
CA CYS A 85 15.01 35.28 -41.40
C CYS A 85 14.01 34.11 -41.42
N GLU A 86 14.47 32.98 -40.91
CA GLU A 86 13.59 31.84 -40.65
C GLU A 86 12.98 31.97 -39.28
N VAL A 87 11.66 31.72 -39.15
CA VAL A 87 10.95 31.79 -37.89
C VAL A 87 10.47 30.37 -37.54
N TYR A 88 10.90 29.87 -36.38
CA TYR A 88 10.48 28.60 -35.85
C TYR A 88 9.63 28.83 -34.62
N PHE A 89 8.42 28.26 -34.63
CA PHE A 89 7.56 28.23 -33.47
C PHE A 89 7.76 26.89 -32.77
N ILE A 90 8.00 26.93 -31.46
CA ILE A 90 8.25 25.78 -30.61
C ILE A 90 7.07 25.62 -29.67
N ASN A 91 6.46 24.45 -29.67
CA ASN A 91 5.31 24.13 -28.84
C ASN A 91 5.80 23.44 -27.56
N LYS A 92 5.56 24.09 -26.39
CA LYS A 92 6.05 23.59 -25.08
C LYS A 92 5.08 22.65 -24.37
N THR A 93 3.83 22.62 -24.80
CA THR A 93 2.80 21.79 -24.14
C THR A 93 2.56 20.45 -24.84
N VAL A 94 3.06 20.29 -26.05
CA VAL A 94 2.94 19.02 -26.76
C VAL A 94 3.83 17.97 -26.11
N GLN A 95 3.24 16.82 -25.84
CA GLN A 95 3.96 15.60 -25.47
C GLN A 95 3.87 14.61 -26.63
N MET A 96 5.00 14.02 -26.99
CA MET A 96 5.07 13.06 -28.08
C MET A 96 5.43 11.69 -27.54
N ALA A 97 4.52 10.75 -27.71
CA ALA A 97 4.74 9.36 -27.31
C ALA A 97 5.64 8.64 -28.33
N LEU A 98 6.72 8.07 -27.86
CA LEU A 98 7.64 7.26 -28.65
C LEU A 98 7.73 5.86 -28.08
N LYS A 99 7.64 4.85 -28.96
CA LYS A 99 7.90 3.45 -28.60
C LYS A 99 9.38 3.16 -28.72
N TRP A 100 9.93 2.48 -27.74
CA TRP A 100 11.32 2.09 -27.73
C TRP A 100 11.49 0.59 -27.45
N GLY A 101 12.63 0.05 -27.79
CA GLY A 101 13.02 -1.32 -27.50
C GLY A 101 14.51 -1.49 -27.65
N THR A 102 15.07 -2.46 -26.94
CA THR A 102 16.46 -2.83 -27.07
C THR A 102 16.70 -3.53 -28.40
N ASP A 103 17.65 -3.04 -29.20
CA ASP A 103 18.00 -3.59 -30.52
C ASP A 103 18.76 -4.91 -30.42
N SER A 104 19.35 -5.20 -29.27
CA SER A 104 20.02 -6.44 -28.93
C SER A 104 19.79 -6.78 -27.48
N LYS A 105 20.04 -8.03 -27.12
CA LYS A 105 19.88 -8.51 -25.74
C LYS A 105 20.83 -7.81 -24.78
N VAL A 106 20.36 -7.56 -23.56
CA VAL A 106 21.12 -7.01 -22.44
C VAL A 106 21.66 -8.17 -21.62
N ARG A 107 22.98 -8.33 -21.61
CA ARG A 107 23.62 -9.34 -20.78
C ARG A 107 23.85 -8.83 -19.37
N PHE A 108 23.43 -9.58 -18.37
CA PHE A 108 23.71 -9.30 -16.98
C PHE A 108 23.92 -10.58 -16.19
N LEU A 109 24.49 -10.46 -15.00
CA LEU A 109 24.64 -11.57 -14.06
C LEU A 109 23.46 -11.51 -13.07
N GLU A 110 22.72 -12.58 -12.97
CA GLU A 110 21.64 -12.69 -11.99
C GLU A 110 22.22 -12.56 -10.55
N PRO A 111 21.63 -11.71 -9.68
CA PRO A 111 22.28 -11.31 -8.43
C PRO A 111 22.45 -12.41 -7.38
N GLU A 112 21.60 -13.44 -7.35
CA GLU A 112 21.62 -14.49 -6.33
C GLU A 112 22.60 -15.63 -6.68
N LEU A 113 22.57 -16.10 -7.93
CA LEU A 113 23.33 -17.27 -8.36
C LEU A 113 24.53 -16.90 -9.26
N GLY A 114 24.62 -15.65 -9.72
CA GLY A 114 25.66 -15.20 -10.63
C GLY A 114 25.57 -15.82 -12.02
N LEU A 115 24.39 -16.29 -12.43
CA LEU A 115 24.18 -16.86 -13.75
C LEU A 115 24.10 -15.77 -14.82
N PRO A 116 24.82 -15.89 -15.96
CA PRO A 116 24.70 -14.95 -17.05
C PRO A 116 23.36 -15.16 -17.78
N LEU A 117 22.58 -14.08 -17.91
CA LEU A 117 21.30 -14.06 -18.61
C LEU A 117 21.29 -12.94 -19.66
N ASP A 118 20.59 -13.17 -20.76
CA ASP A 118 20.43 -12.21 -21.85
C ASP A 118 18.93 -11.84 -21.95
N ILE A 119 18.56 -10.64 -21.48
CA ILE A 119 17.17 -10.13 -21.51
C ILE A 119 16.97 -9.08 -22.59
N GLY A 120 15.72 -8.89 -23.01
CA GLY A 120 15.27 -7.74 -23.80
C GLY A 120 14.39 -6.83 -22.97
N ALA A 121 14.21 -5.58 -23.40
CA ALA A 121 13.25 -4.66 -22.82
C ALA A 121 12.59 -3.81 -23.90
N CYS A 122 11.33 -3.46 -23.71
CA CYS A 122 10.61 -2.50 -24.55
C CYS A 122 9.63 -1.69 -23.71
N GLY A 123 9.23 -0.55 -24.26
CA GLY A 123 8.31 0.34 -23.59
C GLY A 123 7.97 1.58 -24.39
N GLU A 124 7.50 2.57 -23.68
CA GLU A 124 7.07 3.86 -24.24
C GLU A 124 7.67 5.00 -23.39
N LEU A 125 7.90 6.12 -24.03
CA LEU A 125 8.29 7.36 -23.36
C LEU A 125 7.58 8.54 -23.98
N ASN A 126 7.36 9.57 -23.19
CA ASN A 126 6.87 10.85 -23.69
C ASN A 126 8.01 11.85 -23.72
N LEU A 127 8.18 12.51 -24.88
CA LEU A 127 9.10 13.62 -25.04
C LEU A 127 8.34 14.93 -24.92
N ALA A 128 8.96 15.94 -24.30
CA ALA A 128 8.48 17.31 -24.27
C ALA A 128 9.66 18.28 -24.47
N VAL A 129 9.38 19.49 -24.92
CA VAL A 129 10.41 20.52 -25.12
C VAL A 129 10.69 21.25 -23.81
N SER A 130 11.94 21.24 -23.37
CA SER A 130 12.44 22.01 -22.22
C SER A 130 13.12 23.30 -22.63
N ASP A 131 13.97 23.26 -23.69
CA ASP A 131 14.73 24.40 -24.20
C ASP A 131 14.64 24.46 -25.73
N GLY A 132 13.84 25.39 -26.23
CA GLY A 132 13.62 25.53 -27.66
C GLY A 132 14.88 25.99 -28.44
N LYS A 133 15.77 26.75 -27.84
CA LYS A 133 17.04 27.15 -28.48
C LYS A 133 17.92 25.94 -28.74
N LYS A 134 18.12 25.11 -27.73
CA LYS A 134 18.92 23.89 -27.90
C LYS A 134 18.29 22.96 -28.93
N LEU A 135 16.96 22.84 -28.91
CA LEU A 135 16.20 22.00 -29.83
C LEU A 135 16.46 22.44 -31.28
N VAL A 136 16.26 23.71 -31.58
CA VAL A 136 16.51 24.25 -32.94
C VAL A 136 17.98 24.12 -33.33
N THR A 137 18.91 24.51 -32.47
CA THR A 137 20.33 24.47 -32.77
C THR A 137 20.84 23.05 -33.02
N LYS A 138 20.44 22.08 -32.22
CA LYS A 138 20.96 20.70 -32.29
C LYS A 138 20.26 19.86 -33.35
N LEU A 139 18.96 20.05 -33.56
CA LEU A 139 18.20 19.20 -34.48
C LEU A 139 17.97 19.87 -35.84
N VAL A 140 17.75 21.18 -35.90
CA VAL A 140 17.57 21.90 -37.18
C VAL A 140 18.89 22.17 -37.84
N GLY A 141 19.94 22.57 -37.10
CA GLY A 141 21.24 22.88 -37.62
C GLY A 141 22.09 21.68 -38.07
N THR A 142 21.78 20.48 -37.62
CA THR A 142 22.57 19.27 -37.91
C THR A 142 22.02 18.38 -39.01
N SER A 143 20.97 18.82 -39.74
CA SER A 143 20.45 18.25 -41.00
C SER A 143 20.46 16.69 -41.12
N GLY A 144 20.55 15.99 -40.06
CA GLY A 144 20.71 14.54 -40.07
C GLY A 144 19.43 13.73 -40.23
N GLY A 145 18.37 14.30 -40.79
CA GLY A 145 17.23 13.50 -41.19
C GLY A 145 15.93 13.59 -40.36
N VAL A 146 15.76 14.65 -39.56
CA VAL A 146 14.44 14.92 -38.97
C VAL A 146 13.60 15.71 -39.98
N ALA A 147 12.55 15.09 -40.48
CA ALA A 147 11.66 15.72 -41.46
C ALA A 147 10.70 16.72 -40.74
N TRP A 148 11.16 17.98 -40.66
CA TRP A 148 10.40 19.07 -40.00
C TRP A 148 9.13 19.49 -40.75
N ALA A 149 9.11 19.24 -42.08
CA ALA A 149 8.13 19.78 -42.99
C ALA A 149 6.80 18.99 -43.02
N GLU A 150 6.78 17.79 -42.53
CA GLU A 150 5.68 16.85 -42.75
C GLU A 150 4.82 16.59 -41.51
N GLY A 151 4.79 17.40 -40.50
CA GLY A 151 3.91 17.35 -39.31
C GLY A 151 3.49 15.97 -38.78
N GLY A 152 3.16 15.83 -37.52
CA GLY A 152 2.48 14.67 -36.93
C GLY A 152 3.27 13.36 -36.95
N GLU A 153 2.73 12.32 -37.56
CA GLU A 153 3.29 10.95 -37.55
C GLU A 153 4.67 10.84 -38.22
N ALA A 154 4.92 11.59 -39.29
CA ALA A 154 6.20 11.56 -40.01
C ALA A 154 7.31 12.13 -39.16
N PHE A 155 7.05 13.19 -38.43
CA PHE A 155 7.97 13.80 -37.49
C PHE A 155 8.26 12.86 -36.29
N ALA A 156 7.24 12.26 -35.71
CA ALA A 156 7.40 11.28 -34.63
C ALA A 156 8.24 10.07 -35.05
N LYS A 157 8.00 9.50 -36.25
CA LYS A 157 8.79 8.40 -36.82
C LYS A 157 10.25 8.82 -37.06
N SER A 158 10.47 10.05 -37.52
CA SER A 158 11.78 10.58 -37.76
C SER A 158 12.59 10.76 -36.47
N LEU A 159 11.96 11.33 -35.41
CA LEU A 159 12.53 11.43 -34.08
C LEU A 159 12.82 10.06 -33.47
N GLN A 160 11.86 9.13 -33.57
CA GLN A 160 12.03 7.77 -33.10
C GLN A 160 13.23 7.10 -33.77
N SER A 161 13.36 7.25 -35.07
CA SER A 161 14.50 6.69 -35.84
C SER A 161 15.83 7.30 -35.41
N ALA A 162 15.87 8.63 -35.20
CA ALA A 162 17.09 9.35 -34.80
C ALA A 162 17.52 8.99 -33.38
N PHE A 163 16.58 8.89 -32.42
CA PHE A 163 16.90 8.67 -31.02
C PHE A 163 16.91 7.20 -30.61
N ARG A 164 16.37 6.30 -31.39
CA ARG A 164 16.31 4.85 -31.08
C ARG A 164 17.69 4.26 -30.68
N PRO A 165 18.78 4.51 -31.36
CA PRO A 165 20.07 3.95 -30.95
C PRO A 165 20.55 4.49 -29.61
N MET A 166 20.32 5.78 -29.35
CA MET A 166 20.63 6.41 -28.07
C MET A 166 19.84 5.81 -26.94
N ILE A 167 18.53 5.76 -27.07
CA ILE A 167 17.61 5.18 -26.07
C ILE A 167 18.01 3.73 -25.78
N SER A 168 18.18 2.91 -26.84
CA SER A 168 18.56 1.51 -26.69
C SER A 168 19.88 1.36 -25.92
N THR A 169 20.89 2.17 -26.23
CA THR A 169 22.19 2.13 -25.54
C THR A 169 22.08 2.53 -24.08
N MET A 170 21.35 3.61 -23.78
CA MET A 170 21.15 4.10 -22.42
C MET A 170 20.38 3.10 -21.57
N VAL A 171 19.30 2.57 -22.11
CA VAL A 171 18.49 1.54 -21.43
C VAL A 171 19.30 0.29 -21.15
N LYS A 172 20.02 -0.24 -22.15
CA LYS A 172 20.87 -1.43 -21.98
C LYS A 172 21.91 -1.25 -20.89
N SER A 173 22.57 -0.08 -20.87
CA SER A 173 23.63 0.25 -19.92
C SER A 173 23.04 0.33 -18.48
N HIS A 174 21.93 1.01 -18.31
CA HIS A 174 21.39 1.32 -16.97
C HIS A 174 20.49 0.22 -16.40
N LEU A 175 19.67 -0.44 -17.23
CA LEU A 175 18.78 -1.51 -16.80
C LEU A 175 19.51 -2.65 -16.07
N ALA A 176 20.63 -3.12 -16.65
CA ALA A 176 21.45 -4.16 -16.02
C ALA A 176 22.05 -3.70 -14.67
N GLN A 177 22.38 -2.41 -14.55
CA GLN A 177 22.88 -1.84 -13.30
C GLN A 177 21.79 -1.75 -12.24
N SER A 178 20.60 -1.28 -12.63
CA SER A 178 19.44 -1.14 -11.73
C SER A 178 18.99 -2.50 -11.17
N ILE A 179 18.84 -3.52 -12.01
CA ILE A 179 18.51 -4.88 -11.58
C ILE A 179 19.54 -5.41 -10.56
N ARG A 180 20.82 -5.17 -10.81
CA ARG A 180 21.89 -5.63 -9.91
C ARG A 180 21.93 -4.85 -8.61
N LYS A 181 21.77 -3.52 -8.66
CA LYS A 181 21.80 -2.62 -7.50
C LYS A 181 20.67 -2.94 -6.52
N GLU A 182 19.47 -3.13 -7.04
CA GLU A 182 18.29 -3.45 -6.24
C GLU A 182 18.18 -4.95 -5.90
N ARG A 183 19.13 -5.78 -6.40
CA ARG A 183 19.15 -7.25 -6.23
C ARG A 183 17.81 -7.91 -6.59
N LEU A 184 17.20 -7.42 -7.68
CA LEU A 184 15.90 -7.91 -8.11
C LEU A 184 15.98 -9.34 -8.63
N ASN A 185 15.04 -10.16 -8.17
CA ASN A 185 14.83 -11.48 -8.76
C ASN A 185 14.26 -11.32 -10.16
N ILE A 186 14.95 -11.82 -11.15
CA ILE A 186 14.53 -11.65 -12.56
C ILE A 186 13.21 -12.37 -12.87
N LEU A 187 12.84 -13.39 -12.08
CA LEU A 187 11.58 -14.11 -12.24
C LEU A 187 10.37 -13.35 -11.67
N GLU A 188 10.63 -12.32 -10.86
CA GLU A 188 9.62 -11.44 -10.25
C GLU A 188 9.75 -9.99 -10.77
N VAL A 189 10.52 -9.80 -11.84
CA VAL A 189 10.85 -8.47 -12.37
C VAL A 189 9.63 -7.64 -12.76
N ASP A 190 8.54 -8.28 -13.16
CA ASP A 190 7.30 -7.61 -13.54
C ASP A 190 6.66 -6.84 -12.36
N GLU A 191 6.89 -7.27 -11.13
CA GLU A 191 6.43 -6.55 -9.93
C GLU A 191 7.21 -5.24 -9.68
N HIS A 192 8.39 -5.11 -10.28
CA HIS A 192 9.31 -3.99 -10.09
C HIS A 192 9.39 -3.03 -11.29
N LEU A 193 8.56 -3.23 -12.32
CA LEU A 193 8.61 -2.44 -13.56
C LEU A 193 8.48 -0.93 -13.31
N LEU A 194 7.66 -0.49 -12.35
CA LEU A 194 7.52 0.93 -12.03
C LEU A 194 8.78 1.53 -11.42
N ALA A 195 9.42 0.82 -10.50
CA ALA A 195 10.68 1.28 -9.88
C ALA A 195 11.81 1.33 -10.89
N LEU A 196 11.93 0.29 -11.74
CA LEU A 196 12.90 0.25 -12.84
C LEU A 196 12.63 1.36 -13.86
N SER A 197 11.36 1.62 -14.18
CA SER A 197 10.98 2.71 -15.10
C SER A 197 11.42 4.07 -14.58
N ALA A 198 11.25 4.33 -13.28
CA ALA A 198 11.67 5.59 -12.66
C ALA A 198 13.20 5.77 -12.69
N ASP A 199 13.96 4.73 -12.31
CA ASP A 199 15.43 4.80 -12.25
C ASP A 199 16.05 4.91 -13.65
N VAL A 200 15.62 4.06 -14.60
CA VAL A 200 16.07 4.10 -15.99
C VAL A 200 15.59 5.38 -16.69
N GLY A 201 14.36 5.81 -16.42
CA GLY A 201 13.77 7.02 -17.00
C GLY A 201 14.53 8.29 -16.62
N ALA A 202 14.95 8.41 -15.37
CA ALA A 202 15.78 9.52 -14.90
C ALA A 202 17.11 9.59 -15.66
N TYR A 203 17.76 8.43 -15.87
CA TYR A 203 18.99 8.35 -16.61
C TYR A 203 18.80 8.68 -18.11
N VAL A 204 17.74 8.17 -18.72
CA VAL A 204 17.41 8.46 -20.12
C VAL A 204 17.07 9.94 -20.29
N SER A 205 16.28 10.55 -19.39
CA SER A 205 15.93 11.96 -19.44
C SER A 205 17.15 12.89 -19.45
N ALA A 206 18.15 12.59 -18.64
CA ALA A 206 19.41 13.35 -18.62
C ALA A 206 20.11 13.38 -20.00
N GLY A 207 20.03 12.30 -20.77
CA GLY A 207 20.57 12.24 -22.12
C GLY A 207 19.82 13.12 -23.14
N PHE A 208 18.56 13.40 -22.91
CA PHE A 208 17.78 14.27 -23.79
C PHE A 208 17.95 15.77 -23.50
N GLU A 209 18.43 16.15 -22.31
CA GLU A 209 18.67 17.56 -21.95
C GLU A 209 19.64 18.27 -22.90
N GLU A 210 20.59 17.54 -23.47
CA GLU A 210 21.54 18.10 -24.46
C GLU A 210 20.84 18.59 -25.73
N TYR A 211 19.70 17.97 -26.07
CA TYR A 211 18.87 18.32 -27.22
C TYR A 211 17.77 19.32 -26.91
N GLY A 212 17.69 19.82 -25.67
CA GLY A 212 16.61 20.69 -25.23
C GLY A 212 15.27 19.96 -25.07
N LEU A 213 15.31 18.65 -24.88
CA LEU A 213 14.15 17.80 -24.64
C LEU A 213 14.17 17.30 -23.21
N THR A 214 13.02 16.94 -22.70
CA THR A 214 12.85 16.23 -21.42
C THR A 214 11.94 15.04 -21.64
N VAL A 215 12.07 14.04 -20.75
CA VAL A 215 11.22 12.84 -20.75
C VAL A 215 10.34 12.89 -19.50
N PRO A 216 9.16 13.50 -19.57
CA PRO A 216 8.21 13.59 -18.44
C PRO A 216 7.79 12.20 -17.94
N GLU A 217 7.62 11.27 -18.86
CA GLU A 217 7.16 9.91 -18.57
C GLU A 217 7.99 8.90 -19.32
N PHE A 218 8.44 7.88 -18.63
CA PHE A 218 9.17 6.76 -19.17
C PHE A 218 8.63 5.46 -18.57
N TYR A 219 8.25 4.52 -19.42
CA TYR A 219 7.69 3.24 -19.00
C TYR A 219 8.41 2.09 -19.65
N ILE A 220 8.81 1.13 -18.83
CA ILE A 220 9.19 -0.21 -19.28
C ILE A 220 7.90 -1.03 -19.28
N THR A 221 7.42 -1.38 -20.47
CA THR A 221 6.16 -2.14 -20.60
C THR A 221 6.39 -3.63 -20.42
N THR A 222 7.54 -4.13 -20.90
CA THR A 222 7.83 -5.56 -20.87
C THR A 222 9.34 -5.78 -20.80
N ILE A 223 9.72 -6.73 -19.97
CA ILE A 223 11.07 -7.32 -19.98
C ILE A 223 10.95 -8.71 -20.60
N VAL A 224 11.63 -8.91 -21.72
CA VAL A 224 11.61 -10.17 -22.45
C VAL A 224 12.63 -11.12 -21.85
N LEU A 225 12.14 -12.16 -21.22
CA LEU A 225 12.96 -13.18 -20.56
C LEU A 225 13.43 -14.25 -21.57
N PRO A 226 14.65 -14.79 -21.39
CA PRO A 226 15.22 -15.77 -22.32
C PRO A 226 14.72 -17.19 -22.01
N GLU A 227 13.49 -17.51 -22.35
CA GLU A 227 12.86 -18.81 -22.01
C GLU A 227 13.60 -20.04 -22.57
N ASP A 228 14.29 -19.86 -23.71
CA ASP A 228 15.08 -20.91 -24.35
C ASP A 228 16.49 -21.09 -23.74
N ASP A 229 16.94 -20.17 -22.89
CA ASP A 229 18.26 -20.20 -22.28
C ASP A 229 18.34 -21.31 -21.20
N PRO A 230 19.32 -22.21 -21.29
CA PRO A 230 19.51 -23.26 -20.27
C PRO A 230 19.70 -22.71 -18.86
N ASN A 231 20.41 -21.58 -18.69
CA ASN A 231 20.62 -20.96 -17.39
C ASN A 231 19.31 -20.43 -16.80
N PHE A 232 18.46 -19.84 -17.64
CA PHE A 232 17.14 -19.36 -17.20
C PHE A 232 16.22 -20.51 -16.80
N ARG A 233 16.22 -21.62 -17.53
CA ARG A 233 15.46 -22.82 -17.15
C ARG A 233 15.96 -23.39 -15.83
N HIS A 234 17.28 -23.46 -15.65
CA HIS A 234 17.85 -23.94 -14.39
C HIS A 234 17.50 -23.01 -13.21
N LEU A 235 17.53 -21.70 -13.40
CA LEU A 235 17.08 -20.72 -12.40
C LEU A 235 15.62 -20.95 -11.99
N ARG A 236 14.73 -21.15 -12.96
CA ARG A 236 13.30 -21.46 -12.70
C ARG A 236 13.10 -22.77 -11.93
N GLU A 237 13.86 -23.82 -12.27
CA GLU A 237 13.84 -25.09 -11.54
C GLU A 237 14.27 -24.91 -10.09
N LEU A 238 15.37 -24.21 -9.86
CA LEU A 238 15.86 -23.92 -8.49
C LEU A 238 14.85 -23.14 -7.67
N GLN A 239 14.23 -22.11 -8.27
CA GLN A 239 13.17 -21.36 -7.59
C GLN A 239 11.97 -22.26 -7.25
N THR A 240 11.56 -23.14 -8.17
CA THR A 240 10.48 -24.09 -7.93
C THR A 240 10.79 -24.99 -6.74
N VAL A 241 12.01 -25.51 -6.66
CA VAL A 241 12.46 -26.34 -5.52
C VAL A 241 12.49 -25.54 -4.21
N GLN A 242 12.96 -24.28 -4.26
CA GLN A 242 12.96 -23.41 -3.08
C GLN A 242 11.54 -23.12 -2.58
N VAL A 243 10.60 -22.79 -3.48
CA VAL A 243 9.19 -22.57 -3.15
C VAL A 243 8.57 -23.83 -2.55
N GLN A 244 8.80 -25.01 -3.15
CA GLN A 244 8.32 -26.29 -2.62
C GLN A 244 8.89 -26.58 -1.23
N THR A 245 10.17 -26.31 -1.02
CA THR A 245 10.81 -26.49 0.30
C THR A 245 10.23 -25.55 1.35
N ARG A 246 9.99 -24.27 1.00
CA ARG A 246 9.32 -23.31 1.90
C ARG A 246 7.90 -23.76 2.23
N LEU A 247 7.15 -24.20 1.21
CA LEU A 247 5.78 -24.70 1.40
C LEU A 247 5.76 -25.94 2.31
N ALA A 248 6.66 -26.90 2.09
CA ALA A 248 6.79 -28.09 2.93
C ALA A 248 7.14 -27.74 4.39
N ARG A 249 8.03 -26.77 4.61
CA ARG A 249 8.35 -26.27 5.97
C ARG A 249 7.13 -25.62 6.62
N ALA A 250 6.45 -24.70 5.90
CA ALA A 250 5.24 -24.05 6.42
C ALA A 250 4.14 -25.08 6.77
N GLN A 251 3.94 -26.08 5.92
CA GLN A 251 2.99 -27.17 6.21
C GLN A 251 3.40 -27.98 7.44
N SER A 252 4.71 -28.26 7.62
CA SER A 252 5.19 -28.99 8.81
C SER A 252 4.99 -28.16 10.09
N GLU A 253 5.21 -26.85 10.04
CA GLU A 253 4.97 -25.94 11.16
C GLU A 253 3.48 -25.88 11.53
N VAL A 254 2.60 -25.77 10.54
CA VAL A 254 1.15 -25.79 10.77
C VAL A 254 0.70 -27.11 11.39
N ARG A 255 1.22 -28.27 10.91
CA ARG A 255 0.92 -29.56 11.50
C ARG A 255 1.44 -29.69 12.93
N ALA A 256 2.64 -29.18 13.20
CA ALA A 256 3.21 -29.18 14.54
C ALA A 256 2.36 -28.30 15.50
N ALA A 257 1.94 -27.11 15.05
CA ALA A 257 1.07 -26.24 15.84
C ALA A 257 -0.30 -26.88 16.10
N GLN A 258 -0.89 -27.54 15.10
CA GLN A 258 -2.14 -28.29 15.27
C GLN A 258 -1.99 -29.44 16.28
N ALA A 259 -0.91 -30.22 16.18
CA ALA A 259 -0.65 -31.30 17.11
C ALA A 259 -0.44 -30.79 18.54
N GLN A 260 0.23 -29.66 18.73
CA GLN A 260 0.36 -29.02 20.04
C GLN A 260 -0.99 -28.56 20.59
N SER A 261 -1.81 -27.90 19.76
CA SER A 261 -3.15 -27.49 20.17
C SER A 261 -4.05 -28.67 20.54
N GLU A 262 -4.02 -29.76 19.78
CA GLU A 262 -4.76 -30.98 20.11
C GLU A 262 -4.26 -31.63 21.40
N ALA A 263 -2.94 -31.62 21.64
CA ALA A 263 -2.36 -32.13 22.89
C ALA A 263 -2.81 -31.28 24.08
N GLU A 264 -2.80 -29.96 23.96
CA GLU A 264 -3.29 -29.04 25.00
C GLU A 264 -4.79 -29.22 25.30
N ILE A 265 -5.61 -29.33 24.25
CA ILE A 265 -7.05 -29.61 24.40
C ILE A 265 -7.28 -30.94 25.09
N THR A 266 -6.47 -31.97 24.74
CA THR A 266 -6.58 -33.29 25.34
C THR A 266 -6.14 -33.26 26.80
N ALA A 267 -5.06 -32.53 27.12
CA ALA A 267 -4.60 -32.33 28.49
C ALA A 267 -5.66 -31.57 29.34
N ALA A 268 -6.22 -30.51 28.80
CA ALA A 268 -7.28 -29.75 29.46
C ALA A 268 -8.54 -30.62 29.72
N ARG A 269 -8.94 -31.42 28.74
CA ARG A 269 -10.06 -32.37 28.93
C ARG A 269 -9.79 -33.38 30.03
N ARG A 270 -8.57 -33.92 30.09
CA ARG A 270 -8.16 -34.85 31.18
C ARG A 270 -8.22 -34.14 32.54
N GLN A 271 -7.78 -32.90 32.60
CA GLN A 271 -7.77 -32.14 33.85
C GLN A 271 -9.22 -31.88 34.35
N ILE A 272 -10.11 -31.49 33.45
CA ILE A 272 -11.55 -31.32 33.76
C ILE A 272 -12.19 -32.64 34.22
N GLU A 273 -11.82 -33.74 33.61
CA GLU A 273 -12.36 -35.05 34.02
C GLU A 273 -11.83 -35.49 35.41
N ILE A 274 -10.58 -35.21 35.70
CA ILE A 274 -10.01 -35.46 37.06
C ILE A 274 -10.70 -34.55 38.08
N GLU A 275 -10.92 -33.28 37.78
CA GLU A 275 -11.63 -32.37 38.68
C GLU A 275 -13.10 -32.82 38.93
N LYS A 276 -13.77 -33.28 37.88
CA LYS A 276 -15.13 -33.85 38.05
C LYS A 276 -15.17 -35.08 38.94
N GLN A 277 -14.16 -35.94 38.76
CA GLN A 277 -14.05 -37.16 39.62
C GLN A 277 -13.74 -36.78 41.06
N THR A 278 -12.83 -35.84 41.30
CA THR A 278 -12.48 -35.37 42.65
C THR A 278 -13.68 -34.67 43.30
N THR A 279 -14.39 -33.83 42.60
CA THR A 279 -15.60 -33.15 43.12
C THR A 279 -16.72 -34.15 43.36
N ALA A 280 -16.90 -35.16 42.53
CA ALA A 280 -17.86 -36.25 42.77
C ALA A 280 -17.53 -37.04 44.03
N THR A 281 -16.24 -37.45 44.21
CA THR A 281 -15.83 -38.15 45.42
C THR A 281 -15.93 -37.29 46.67
N GLU A 282 -15.65 -35.99 46.60
CA GLU A 282 -15.83 -35.08 47.73
C GLU A 282 -17.34 -34.88 48.07
N THR A 283 -18.18 -34.78 47.07
CA THR A 283 -19.65 -34.68 47.30
C THR A 283 -20.21 -35.94 47.90
N GLU A 284 -19.74 -37.11 47.47
CA GLU A 284 -20.11 -38.40 48.08
C GLU A 284 -19.63 -38.52 49.55
N ARG A 285 -18.40 -38.11 49.84
CA ARG A 285 -17.85 -38.04 51.21
C ARG A 285 -18.71 -37.12 52.09
N MET A 286 -18.99 -35.92 51.61
CA MET A 286 -19.82 -34.94 52.34
C MET A 286 -21.27 -35.45 52.54
N ALA A 287 -21.81 -36.16 51.55
CA ALA A 287 -23.11 -36.81 51.70
C ALA A 287 -23.10 -37.92 52.74
N ALA A 288 -22.07 -38.76 52.75
CA ALA A 288 -21.87 -39.81 53.74
C ALA A 288 -21.72 -39.24 55.18
N GLU A 289 -20.88 -38.19 55.33
CA GLU A 289 -20.75 -37.51 56.62
C GLU A 289 -22.06 -36.89 57.14
N ARG A 290 -22.82 -36.25 56.23
CA ARG A 290 -24.14 -35.72 56.58
C ARG A 290 -25.14 -36.82 56.99
N ALA A 291 -25.10 -37.99 56.31
CA ALA A 291 -25.92 -39.11 56.66
C ALA A 291 -25.57 -39.64 58.06
N LEU A 292 -24.28 -39.81 58.34
CA LEU A 292 -23.78 -40.27 59.64
C LEU A 292 -24.09 -39.30 60.76
N MET A 293 -23.99 -37.98 60.48
CA MET A 293 -24.39 -36.94 61.44
C MET A 293 -25.89 -36.95 61.72
N ARG A 294 -26.75 -37.19 60.70
CA ARG A 294 -28.21 -37.34 60.87
C ARG A 294 -28.52 -38.57 61.73
N GLU A 295 -27.86 -39.68 61.48
CA GLU A 295 -28.07 -40.91 62.26
C GLU A 295 -27.68 -40.72 63.75
N ARG A 296 -26.55 -40.04 64.02
CA ARG A 296 -26.16 -39.66 65.38
C ARG A 296 -27.19 -38.77 66.04
N LEU A 297 -27.64 -37.73 65.36
CA LEU A 297 -28.67 -36.80 65.86
C LEU A 297 -30.01 -37.49 66.13
N GLU A 298 -30.41 -38.42 65.25
CA GLU A 298 -31.60 -39.24 65.50
C GLU A 298 -31.43 -40.17 66.69
N GLY A 299 -30.24 -40.78 66.81
CA GLY A 299 -29.90 -41.58 67.97
C GLY A 299 -29.93 -40.78 69.28
N GLU A 300 -29.37 -39.55 69.28
CA GLU A 300 -29.47 -38.66 70.43
C GLU A 300 -30.93 -38.23 70.73
N ARG A 301 -31.70 -37.89 69.70
CA ARG A 301 -33.16 -37.59 69.89
C ARG A 301 -33.92 -38.73 70.47
N ARG A 302 -33.64 -39.99 70.03
CA ARG A 302 -34.26 -41.18 70.58
C ARG A 302 -33.87 -41.39 72.04
N ARG A 303 -32.58 -41.15 72.39
CA ARG A 303 -32.11 -41.24 73.78
C ARG A 303 -32.77 -40.18 74.66
N VAL A 304 -32.83 -38.93 74.21
CA VAL A 304 -33.50 -37.85 74.96
C VAL A 304 -34.96 -38.11 75.07
N ALA A 305 -35.63 -38.60 74.04
CA ALA A 305 -37.04 -38.96 74.10
C ALA A 305 -37.30 -40.14 75.08
N ALA A 306 -36.48 -41.17 75.05
CA ALA A 306 -36.55 -42.29 75.98
C ALA A 306 -36.30 -41.86 77.42
N GLN A 307 -35.34 -40.97 77.65
CA GLN A 307 -35.05 -40.37 78.95
C GLN A 307 -36.29 -39.57 79.46
N ALA A 308 -36.85 -38.73 78.59
CA ALA A 308 -38.04 -37.94 78.93
C ALA A 308 -39.27 -38.84 79.27
N GLU A 309 -39.45 -39.95 78.53
CA GLU A 309 -40.51 -40.93 78.87
C GLU A 309 -40.18 -41.64 80.18
N ALA A 310 -38.96 -41.97 80.47
CA ALA A 310 -38.59 -42.55 81.76
C ALA A 310 -38.87 -41.59 82.93
N ASP A 311 -38.48 -40.33 82.75
CA ASP A 311 -38.68 -39.28 83.70
C ASP A 311 -40.22 -39.01 83.89
N ALA A 312 -41.00 -38.98 82.83
CA ALA A 312 -42.42 -38.87 82.90
C ALA A 312 -43.10 -40.04 83.63
N ARG A 313 -42.52 -41.28 83.46
CA ARG A 313 -43.04 -42.44 84.22
C ARG A 313 -42.76 -42.35 85.72
N ILE A 314 -41.54 -41.85 86.04
CA ILE A 314 -41.20 -41.59 87.45
C ILE A 314 -42.10 -40.54 88.02
N TYR A 315 -42.26 -39.42 87.31
CA TYR A 315 -43.17 -38.34 87.74
C TYR A 315 -44.63 -38.80 87.93
N ARG A 316 -45.11 -39.60 87.03
CA ARG A 316 -46.46 -40.18 87.13
C ARG A 316 -46.64 -41.11 88.34
N ARG A 317 -45.54 -41.87 88.64
CA ARG A 317 -45.52 -42.70 89.86
C ARG A 317 -45.49 -41.90 91.14
N GLU A 318 -44.76 -40.79 91.16
CA GLU A 318 -44.69 -39.89 92.29
C GLU A 318 -46.09 -39.13 92.50
N LEU A 319 -46.69 -38.72 91.39
CA LEU A 319 -48.01 -38.10 91.43
C LEU A 319 -49.03 -39.07 91.98
N LEU A 320 -49.04 -40.31 91.52
CA LEU A 320 -49.91 -41.36 92.08
C LEU A 320 -49.69 -41.65 93.58
N ARG A 321 -48.40 -41.61 94.00
CA ARG A 321 -48.05 -41.74 95.42
C ARG A 321 -48.55 -40.54 96.25
N LEU A 322 -48.49 -39.31 95.72
CA LEU A 322 -48.99 -38.13 96.31
C LEU A 322 -50.54 -38.14 96.37
N GLU A 323 -51.24 -38.55 95.31
CA GLU A 323 -52.66 -38.75 95.28
C GLU A 323 -53.15 -39.80 96.26
N LEU A 324 -52.43 -40.91 96.39
CA LEU A 324 -52.71 -41.94 97.39
C LEU A 324 -52.47 -41.45 98.83
N SER A 325 -51.45 -40.62 99.02
CA SER A 325 -51.16 -40.02 100.31
C SER A 325 -52.22 -38.97 100.71
N LEU A 326 -52.68 -38.18 99.74
CA LEU A 326 -53.72 -37.19 99.90
C LEU A 326 -55.12 -37.82 100.17
N SER A 327 -55.43 -39.01 99.56
CA SER A 327 -56.65 -39.75 99.82
C SER A 327 -56.74 -40.35 101.18
N ARG A 328 -55.61 -40.59 101.88
CA ARG A 328 -55.49 -41.09 103.25
C ARG A 328 -55.56 -39.99 104.35
N MET A 329 -55.52 -38.73 103.93
CA MET A 329 -55.61 -37.58 104.84
C MET A 329 -57.04 -37.10 105.02
N GLY A 330 -57.45 -36.86 106.24
CA GLY A 330 -58.74 -36.32 106.56
C GLY A 330 -59.01 -34.88 106.03
N PRO A 331 -60.25 -34.43 105.90
CA PRO A 331 -60.66 -33.26 105.14
C PRO A 331 -60.03 -31.92 105.60
N GLY A 332 -59.55 -31.75 106.82
CA GLY A 332 -58.90 -30.49 107.29
C GLY A 332 -57.42 -30.29 106.90
N ARG A 333 -56.75 -31.35 106.43
CA ARG A 333 -55.34 -31.23 106.01
C ARG A 333 -55.16 -31.09 104.51
N ARG A 334 -56.16 -31.24 103.65
CA ARG A 334 -56.11 -31.14 102.20
C ARG A 334 -55.94 -29.72 101.66
N ILE A 335 -56.34 -28.70 102.36
CA ILE A 335 -56.34 -27.32 101.91
C ILE A 335 -54.99 -26.65 102.00
N ALA A 336 -54.08 -27.08 102.87
CA ALA A 336 -52.78 -26.45 103.10
C ALA A 336 -51.69 -26.85 102.06
N MET A 337 -51.94 -27.85 101.23
CA MET A 337 -50.95 -28.32 100.21
C MET A 337 -51.23 -27.88 98.76
N LEU A 338 -52.35 -27.14 98.55
CA LEU A 338 -52.73 -26.65 97.22
C LEU A 338 -52.10 -25.25 96.87
N HIS A 339 -51.25 -24.68 97.73
CA HIS A 339 -50.55 -23.42 97.47
C HIS A 339 -49.09 -23.62 97.18
N TYR A 340 -48.77 -24.32 96.05
CA TYR A 340 -47.47 -24.18 95.43
C TYR A 340 -47.67 -23.30 94.16
N PRO A 341 -46.82 -22.33 93.94
CA PRO A 341 -46.96 -21.47 92.79
C PRO A 341 -46.76 -22.25 91.53
N PRO A 342 -47.42 -21.89 90.43
CA PRO A 342 -47.28 -22.52 89.13
C PRO A 342 -45.85 -22.35 88.63
N LEU A 343 -45.22 -23.47 88.33
CA LEU A 343 -43.88 -23.46 87.62
C LEU A 343 -43.96 -22.61 86.41
N ASP A 344 -43.09 -21.58 86.39
CA ASP A 344 -42.93 -20.64 85.29
C ASP A 344 -42.79 -21.34 83.95
N ARG A 345 -43.64 -21.01 83.03
CA ARG A 345 -43.54 -21.39 81.59
C ARG A 345 -42.52 -20.52 80.86
N HIS A 346 -41.27 -20.38 81.35
CA HIS A 346 -40.26 -19.67 80.68
C HIS A 346 -39.00 -20.54 80.43
N CYS A 347 -39.13 -21.55 79.56
CA CYS A 347 -38.02 -22.17 78.99
C CYS A 347 -38.40 -22.97 77.73
N LEU A 348 -38.87 -22.30 76.68
CA LEU A 348 -38.86 -22.80 75.30
C LEU A 348 -39.02 -21.66 74.34
N LEU A 349 -37.97 -20.81 74.20
CA LEU A 349 -37.74 -19.99 73.03
C LEU A 349 -36.24 -20.04 72.72
N TYR A 350 -35.80 -21.16 72.20
CA TYR A 350 -34.58 -21.18 71.39
C TYR A 350 -34.96 -20.76 69.95
N THR A 351 -34.78 -19.51 69.67
CA THR A 351 -34.83 -18.98 68.34
C THR A 351 -33.64 -19.51 67.56
N SER A 352 -33.92 -20.24 66.51
CA SER A 352 -32.92 -20.62 65.49
C SER A 352 -32.34 -19.36 64.81
N PRO A 353 -31.00 -19.22 64.65
CA PRO A 353 -30.45 -18.19 63.78
C PRO A 353 -30.73 -18.53 62.34
N SER A 354 -31.26 -17.53 61.64
CA SER A 354 -31.43 -17.49 60.17
C SER A 354 -30.06 -17.54 59.48
N PRO A 355 -29.86 -18.26 58.39
CA PRO A 355 -28.72 -18.11 57.57
C PRO A 355 -28.89 -16.90 56.68
N ARG A 356 -28.05 -15.89 56.87
CA ARG A 356 -27.69 -14.90 55.86
C ARG A 356 -26.17 -14.73 55.87
N ASP A 357 -25.74 -14.83 54.64
CA ASP A 357 -24.47 -14.54 53.95
C ASP A 357 -23.58 -15.74 53.70
#